data_47ffed2af3d8d9232a83fe68f2023a10
#
_entry.id   47ffed2af3d8d9232a83fe68f2023a10
#
_cell.length_a   1.000
_cell.length_b   1.000
_cell.length_c   1.000
_cell.angle_alpha   90.00
_cell.angle_beta   90.00
_cell.angle_gamma   90.00
#
_symmetry.space_group_name_H-M   'P 1'
#
loop_
_entity.id
_entity.type
_entity.pdbx_description
1 polymer ?
#
loop_
_entity_poly.entity_id
_entity_poly.type
_entity_poly.pdbx_seq_one_letter_code
_entity_poly.pdbx_strand_id
1 'polypeptide(L)'
;MVADVRASRRSRASATPAAAPVARARASRVAPALVVVGLAIVLVVAGLAWRAGSTPPIPVASDAPVAPPTASAPQPPVARAAPAPPAWADEASCAGCHAEAARAWRGSHHAKAMMAPSAESVRGAFDGREFRHAGTSTRFFRRDDRWLVRTDGPDGKPGDFEVRWTFGWAPLQQYLLELPGGRLQPLQVAWDAPRARWFHLLPDEKAPPGDVLHWTGRYQNANTMCISCHTTGFEKRYDANADSFASTWRAPNVGCQSCHGPAGRHVDWARAKAGGRELADLPGERRGLAVDFAALGGRGQVEVCAACHSRRTELTASPTPGAPRLDHYLPATLRSGLYHADGQQLDEVFVDGSYRQSRMYRAGVACTDCHAPHSATLSRPGNATCTQCHAPQPDPRFPAAAGAYDTTAHHRHREGSAGAQCVACHMPAKTYMRIQPRPDHSLRVPRPDLSVSIGTPNACTQCHADRPAKWAADAVERWYGPGRRREPHFGEAFAAAREGRPGAAEAVAAIAADAAQPSIVRATALELLRAEPRAGERARLDAARDADPEVRAAAADALESLPAAARVPALVPLLADPLRAVRIAAARALSSVPRERLDPAARAALDAAQAEYVEVQSVSLDNPGARHKLAV
;
A
#
# COMPACT_ATOMS: atom_id res chain seq x y z
N MET A 1 15.79 11.51 -6.90
CA MET A 1 16.33 12.88 -6.89
C MET A 1 17.47 12.95 -7.88
N VAL A 2 17.34 13.89 -8.79
CA VAL A 2 18.22 14.37 -9.86
C VAL A 2 18.25 13.51 -11.13
N ALA A 3 17.46 13.96 -12.12
CA ALA A 3 17.82 13.92 -13.51
C ALA A 3 17.64 15.35 -14.03
N ASP A 4 18.74 16.00 -14.33
CA ASP A 4 18.75 17.35 -14.90
C ASP A 4 18.79 17.27 -16.42
N VAL A 5 17.91 18.04 -17.04
CA VAL A 5 17.62 18.08 -18.47
C VAL A 5 18.50 19.14 -19.12
N ARG A 6 19.25 18.78 -20.14
CA ARG A 6 19.80 19.76 -21.10
C ARG A 6 18.95 19.80 -22.38
N ALA A 7 18.23 20.90 -22.52
CA ALA A 7 17.53 21.28 -23.75
C ALA A 7 18.51 21.76 -24.82
N SER A 8 18.37 21.25 -26.04
CA SER A 8 18.94 21.86 -27.24
C SER A 8 17.83 22.60 -28.00
N ARG A 9 18.00 23.90 -28.09
CA ARG A 9 17.21 24.80 -28.97
C ARG A 9 17.54 24.52 -30.44
N ARG A 10 16.53 24.30 -31.27
CA ARG A 10 16.58 24.65 -32.67
C ARG A 10 15.28 25.35 -33.07
N SER A 11 15.45 26.60 -33.50
CA SER A 11 14.48 27.49 -34.12
C SER A 11 13.98 26.95 -35.46
N ARG A 12 12.68 27.02 -35.73
CA ARG A 12 12.16 27.21 -37.10
C ARG A 12 10.91 28.08 -37.08
N ALA A 13 10.88 28.91 -38.09
CA ALA A 13 10.05 30.08 -38.33
C ALA A 13 8.56 29.80 -38.59
N SER A 14 7.79 30.82 -38.30
CA SER A 14 6.38 31.11 -38.59
C SER A 14 5.90 30.82 -40.00
N ALA A 15 4.70 30.28 -40.15
CA ALA A 15 3.80 30.52 -41.27
C ALA A 15 2.35 30.55 -40.77
N THR A 16 1.70 31.68 -40.92
CA THR A 16 0.28 31.94 -40.65
C THR A 16 -0.56 31.50 -41.85
N PRO A 17 -1.69 30.80 -41.69
CA PRO A 17 -2.71 30.73 -42.72
C PRO A 17 -3.90 31.65 -42.43
N ALA A 18 -4.42 32.22 -43.53
CA ALA A 18 -5.46 33.23 -43.62
C ALA A 18 -6.86 32.76 -43.18
N ALA A 19 -7.67 33.71 -42.71
CA ALA A 19 -9.06 33.57 -42.35
C ALA A 19 -10.00 33.32 -43.51
N ALA A 20 -10.97 32.40 -43.36
CA ALA A 20 -12.11 32.20 -44.25
C ALA A 20 -13.38 32.82 -43.65
N PRO A 21 -14.36 33.29 -44.46
CA PRO A 21 -15.42 34.20 -44.05
C PRO A 21 -16.61 33.48 -43.36
N VAL A 22 -17.21 34.23 -42.43
CA VAL A 22 -18.39 33.86 -41.64
C VAL A 22 -19.66 33.87 -42.47
N ALA A 23 -20.37 32.76 -42.58
CA ALA A 23 -21.70 32.68 -43.18
C ALA A 23 -22.78 33.04 -42.13
N ARG A 24 -23.63 34.04 -42.45
CA ARG A 24 -24.79 34.44 -41.65
C ARG A 24 -25.91 33.39 -41.75
N ALA A 25 -26.32 32.83 -40.66
CA ALA A 25 -27.49 31.98 -40.54
C ALA A 25 -28.78 32.82 -40.46
N ARG A 26 -29.75 32.49 -41.32
CA ARG A 26 -31.11 33.06 -41.31
C ARG A 26 -31.94 32.52 -40.15
N ALA A 27 -32.62 33.41 -39.43
CA ALA A 27 -33.59 33.05 -38.42
C ALA A 27 -34.88 32.47 -39.04
N SER A 28 -35.26 31.25 -38.72
CA SER A 28 -36.55 30.64 -39.04
C SER A 28 -37.55 30.90 -37.91
N ARG A 29 -38.72 31.44 -38.28
CA ARG A 29 -39.85 31.68 -37.37
C ARG A 29 -40.52 30.34 -37.03
N VAL A 30 -40.56 29.98 -35.74
CA VAL A 30 -41.35 28.83 -35.23
C VAL A 30 -42.71 29.31 -34.74
N ALA A 31 -43.75 28.60 -35.15
CA ALA A 31 -45.16 28.92 -34.96
C ALA A 31 -45.70 28.70 -33.53
N PRO A 32 -46.80 29.34 -33.11
CA PRO A 32 -47.26 29.40 -31.71
C PRO A 32 -47.97 28.15 -31.19
N ALA A 33 -47.88 27.00 -31.85
CA ALA A 33 -48.60 25.79 -31.45
C ALA A 33 -47.97 25.03 -30.24
N LEU A 34 -46.74 25.31 -29.85
CA LEU A 34 -46.04 24.62 -28.76
C LEU A 34 -46.31 25.19 -27.34
N VAL A 35 -46.90 26.38 -27.25
CA VAL A 35 -47.15 27.03 -25.94
C VAL A 35 -48.37 26.42 -25.22
N VAL A 36 -49.38 25.91 -25.96
CA VAL A 36 -50.61 25.35 -25.36
C VAL A 36 -50.38 23.97 -24.76
N VAL A 37 -49.49 23.14 -25.31
CA VAL A 37 -49.16 21.81 -24.79
C VAL A 37 -48.32 21.89 -23.50
N GLY A 38 -47.46 22.89 -23.39
CA GLY A 38 -46.63 23.11 -22.20
C GLY A 38 -47.45 23.50 -20.95
N LEU A 39 -48.50 24.31 -21.11
CA LEU A 39 -49.38 24.71 -20.00
C LEU A 39 -50.25 23.54 -19.50
N ALA A 40 -50.71 22.64 -20.37
CA ALA A 40 -51.49 21.48 -19.97
C ALA A 40 -50.67 20.46 -19.13
N ILE A 41 -49.40 20.28 -19.43
CA ILE A 41 -48.52 19.38 -18.67
C ILE A 41 -48.21 19.95 -17.28
N VAL A 42 -48.00 21.27 -17.15
CA VAL A 42 -47.75 21.92 -15.84
C VAL A 42 -48.97 21.83 -14.91
N LEU A 43 -50.18 21.91 -15.42
CA LEU A 43 -51.39 21.79 -14.61
C LEU A 43 -51.68 20.36 -14.16
N VAL A 44 -51.31 19.34 -14.94
CA VAL A 44 -51.44 17.93 -14.55
C VAL A 44 -50.40 17.55 -13.48
N VAL A 45 -49.16 18.03 -13.58
CA VAL A 45 -48.13 17.79 -12.58
C VAL A 45 -48.44 18.51 -11.26
N ALA A 46 -48.99 19.72 -11.30
CA ALA A 46 -49.40 20.44 -10.10
C ALA A 46 -50.62 19.77 -9.40
N GLY A 47 -51.55 19.19 -10.18
CA GLY A 47 -52.70 18.46 -9.65
C GLY A 47 -52.33 17.11 -9.00
N LEU A 48 -51.30 16.43 -9.49
CA LEU A 48 -50.80 15.19 -8.92
C LEU A 48 -49.95 15.45 -7.64
N ALA A 49 -49.24 16.56 -7.57
CA ALA A 49 -48.49 16.97 -6.37
C ALA A 49 -49.40 17.37 -5.20
N TRP A 50 -50.57 17.94 -5.50
CA TRP A 50 -51.55 18.34 -4.44
C TRP A 50 -52.30 17.14 -3.84
N ARG A 51 -52.46 16.03 -4.56
CA ARG A 51 -53.09 14.80 -4.03
C ARG A 51 -52.14 13.94 -3.19
N ALA A 52 -50.84 14.14 -3.26
CA ALA A 52 -49.83 13.39 -2.49
C ALA A 52 -49.55 14.03 -1.09
N GLY A 53 -50.12 15.19 -0.78
CA GLY A 53 -49.81 15.97 0.43
C GLY A 53 -50.80 15.83 1.60
N SER A 54 -51.76 14.92 1.58
CA SER A 54 -52.79 14.81 2.64
C SER A 54 -52.66 13.49 3.40
N THR A 55 -51.66 13.36 4.23
CA THR A 55 -51.62 12.41 5.35
C THR A 55 -51.97 13.14 6.64
N PRO A 56 -52.88 12.59 7.50
CA PRO A 56 -53.22 13.24 8.77
C PRO A 56 -52.03 13.23 9.74
N PRO A 57 -51.90 14.27 10.59
CA PRO A 57 -50.78 14.34 11.53
C PRO A 57 -50.91 13.28 12.62
N ILE A 58 -49.83 12.56 12.87
CA ILE A 58 -49.67 11.70 14.04
C ILE A 58 -49.51 12.62 15.27
N PRO A 59 -50.17 12.35 16.40
CA PRO A 59 -50.04 13.20 17.59
C PRO A 59 -48.59 13.10 18.14
N VAL A 60 -47.92 14.23 18.16
CA VAL A 60 -46.59 14.38 18.81
C VAL A 60 -46.83 14.50 20.31
N ALA A 61 -46.29 13.57 21.07
CA ALA A 61 -46.18 13.71 22.52
C ALA A 61 -45.32 14.89 22.86
N SER A 62 -45.80 15.73 23.79
CA SER A 62 -45.11 16.92 24.29
C SER A 62 -43.83 16.50 25.02
N ASP A 63 -42.66 16.72 24.41
CA ASP A 63 -41.40 16.59 25.07
C ASP A 63 -41.10 17.83 25.93
N ALA A 64 -41.00 17.61 27.23
CA ALA A 64 -40.42 18.58 28.16
C ALA A 64 -38.94 18.82 27.77
N PRO A 65 -38.42 20.04 27.95
CA PRO A 65 -37.02 20.34 27.56
C PRO A 65 -36.05 19.49 28.38
N VAL A 66 -35.40 18.55 27.72
CA VAL A 66 -34.25 17.84 28.28
C VAL A 66 -33.07 18.84 28.37
N ALA A 67 -32.57 19.09 29.56
CA ALA A 67 -31.39 19.90 29.77
C ALA A 67 -30.20 19.30 28.99
N PRO A 68 -29.35 20.10 28.33
CA PRO A 68 -28.20 19.58 27.62
C PRO A 68 -27.28 18.85 28.61
N PRO A 69 -26.70 17.69 28.23
CA PRO A 69 -25.76 16.99 29.09
C PRO A 69 -24.59 17.94 29.38
N THR A 70 -24.32 18.17 30.66
CA THR A 70 -23.13 18.86 31.14
C THR A 70 -21.92 18.15 30.56
N ALA A 71 -21.17 18.82 29.69
CA ALA A 71 -19.91 18.32 29.19
C ALA A 71 -18.98 18.08 30.38
N SER A 72 -18.72 16.80 30.66
CA SER A 72 -17.69 16.43 31.63
C SER A 72 -16.36 16.99 31.16
N ALA A 73 -15.65 17.66 32.02
CA ALA A 73 -14.31 18.16 31.74
C ALA A 73 -13.44 17.01 31.22
N PRO A 74 -12.59 17.26 30.21
CA PRO A 74 -11.69 16.23 29.69
C PRO A 74 -10.83 15.71 30.83
N GLN A 75 -10.95 14.42 31.12
CA GLN A 75 -10.05 13.76 32.06
C GLN A 75 -8.63 13.84 31.50
N PRO A 76 -7.61 14.14 32.33
CA PRO A 76 -6.23 14.12 31.90
C PRO A 76 -5.91 12.72 31.32
N PRO A 77 -5.09 12.65 30.27
CA PRO A 77 -4.73 11.37 29.66
C PRO A 77 -4.14 10.46 30.75
N VAL A 78 -4.86 9.37 31.05
CA VAL A 78 -4.34 8.31 31.89
C VAL A 78 -3.09 7.80 31.18
N ALA A 79 -1.93 7.97 31.81
CA ALA A 79 -0.67 7.40 31.33
C ALA A 79 -0.89 5.91 31.07
N ARG A 80 -0.95 5.52 29.81
CA ARG A 80 -1.14 4.13 29.43
C ARG A 80 0.11 3.40 29.93
N ALA A 81 -0.03 2.54 30.94
CA ALA A 81 1.06 1.71 31.40
C ALA A 81 1.65 0.99 30.17
N ALA A 82 2.97 1.04 30.03
CA ALA A 82 3.65 0.36 28.94
C ALA A 82 3.22 -1.11 28.95
N PRO A 83 2.73 -1.66 27.83
CA PRO A 83 2.32 -3.05 27.78
C PRO A 83 3.50 -3.93 28.19
N ALA A 84 3.24 -4.99 28.98
CA ALA A 84 4.26 -5.97 29.32
C ALA A 84 4.93 -6.48 28.03
N PRO A 85 6.25 -6.72 28.01
CA PRO A 85 6.95 -7.19 26.84
C PRO A 85 6.31 -8.46 26.29
N PRO A 86 6.15 -8.60 24.97
CA PRO A 86 5.46 -9.72 24.37
C PRO A 86 6.18 -11.04 24.68
N ALA A 87 5.44 -12.02 25.19
CA ALA A 87 5.97 -13.36 25.47
C ALA A 87 6.00 -14.18 24.18
N TRP A 88 7.18 -14.32 23.58
CA TRP A 88 7.41 -15.16 22.41
C TRP A 88 7.54 -16.64 22.80
N ALA A 89 6.98 -17.53 21.99
CA ALA A 89 7.16 -18.97 22.09
C ALA A 89 8.29 -19.46 21.17
N ASP A 90 8.77 -20.68 21.42
CA ASP A 90 9.56 -21.40 20.42
C ASP A 90 8.66 -21.78 19.23
N GLU A 91 9.01 -21.36 18.02
CA GLU A 91 8.27 -21.66 16.78
C GLU A 91 8.08 -23.18 16.55
N ALA A 92 9.03 -24.00 16.98
CA ALA A 92 8.94 -25.45 16.85
C ALA A 92 7.79 -26.06 17.69
N SER A 93 7.42 -25.39 18.78
CA SER A 93 6.35 -25.88 19.67
C SER A 93 4.97 -25.85 19.01
N CYS A 94 4.75 -24.98 18.01
CA CYS A 94 3.46 -24.87 17.32
C CYS A 94 3.09 -26.17 16.58
N ALA A 95 4.06 -26.85 15.99
CA ALA A 95 3.85 -28.07 15.18
C ALA A 95 3.30 -29.25 16.01
N GLY A 96 3.55 -29.29 17.32
CA GLY A 96 3.06 -30.33 18.20
C GLY A 96 1.53 -30.38 18.32
N CYS A 97 0.88 -29.20 18.24
CA CYS A 97 -0.58 -29.09 18.31
C CYS A 97 -1.22 -28.77 16.95
N HIS A 98 -0.51 -28.05 16.07
CA HIS A 98 -1.00 -27.56 14.77
C HIS A 98 -0.28 -28.25 13.60
N ALA A 99 -0.20 -29.59 13.61
CA ALA A 99 0.61 -30.38 12.68
C ALA A 99 0.26 -30.16 11.20
N GLU A 100 -1.02 -29.98 10.86
CA GLU A 100 -1.48 -29.74 9.48
C GLU A 100 -1.04 -28.36 8.98
N ALA A 101 -1.31 -27.31 9.73
CA ALA A 101 -0.90 -25.94 9.40
C ALA A 101 0.63 -25.84 9.30
N ALA A 102 1.36 -26.45 10.22
CA ALA A 102 2.82 -26.50 10.19
C ALA A 102 3.37 -27.25 8.98
N ARG A 103 2.70 -28.32 8.53
CA ARG A 103 3.07 -29.06 7.30
C ARG A 103 2.87 -28.20 6.06
N ALA A 104 1.72 -27.53 5.94
CA ALA A 104 1.43 -26.62 4.84
C ALA A 104 2.44 -25.46 4.78
N TRP A 105 2.71 -24.85 5.94
CA TRP A 105 3.65 -23.75 6.06
C TRP A 105 5.09 -24.13 5.65
N ARG A 106 5.60 -25.30 6.05
CA ARG A 106 6.96 -25.75 5.65
C ARG A 106 7.18 -25.78 4.14
N GLY A 107 6.12 -26.03 3.37
CA GLY A 107 6.15 -25.97 1.89
C GLY A 107 6.16 -24.56 1.31
N SER A 108 5.75 -23.57 2.07
CA SER A 108 5.44 -22.22 1.61
C SER A 108 6.67 -21.34 1.35
N HIS A 109 6.45 -20.24 0.62
CA HIS A 109 7.44 -19.18 0.46
C HIS A 109 7.72 -18.44 1.78
N HIS A 110 6.78 -18.40 2.72
CA HIS A 110 6.97 -17.81 4.04
C HIS A 110 8.04 -18.56 4.85
N ALA A 111 7.98 -19.90 4.86
CA ALA A 111 8.99 -20.72 5.53
C ALA A 111 10.37 -20.61 4.88
N LYS A 112 10.44 -20.22 3.61
CA LYS A 112 11.65 -20.14 2.79
C LYS A 112 12.07 -18.70 2.50
N ALA A 113 11.51 -17.74 3.22
CA ALA A 113 11.76 -16.31 2.98
C ALA A 113 13.22 -15.92 3.21
N MET A 114 13.84 -16.45 4.27
CA MET A 114 15.26 -16.36 4.57
C MET A 114 15.68 -17.64 5.29
N MET A 115 16.82 -18.23 4.94
CA MET A 115 17.31 -19.48 5.54
C MET A 115 18.84 -19.47 5.65
N ALA A 116 19.38 -20.20 6.62
CA ALA A 116 20.81 -20.50 6.63
C ALA A 116 21.19 -21.29 5.37
N PRO A 117 22.38 -21.05 4.79
CA PRO A 117 22.81 -21.78 3.59
C PRO A 117 23.06 -23.25 3.90
N SER A 118 22.45 -24.11 3.10
CA SER A 118 22.60 -25.56 3.16
C SER A 118 22.44 -26.16 1.74
N ALA A 119 22.73 -27.42 1.56
CA ALA A 119 22.52 -28.11 0.29
C ALA A 119 21.03 -28.10 -0.15
N GLU A 120 20.10 -27.95 0.80
CA GLU A 120 18.66 -27.89 0.54
C GLU A 120 18.17 -26.46 0.28
N SER A 121 18.76 -25.46 0.96
CA SER A 121 18.32 -24.07 0.88
C SER A 121 18.97 -23.28 -0.26
N VAL A 122 20.18 -23.62 -0.69
CA VAL A 122 20.89 -22.96 -1.80
C VAL A 122 20.42 -23.51 -3.13
N ARG A 123 19.75 -22.67 -3.93
CA ARG A 123 19.22 -23.05 -5.26
C ARG A 123 20.21 -22.80 -6.39
N GLY A 124 21.10 -21.81 -6.23
CA GLY A 124 22.07 -21.39 -7.24
C GLY A 124 23.20 -22.40 -7.43
N ALA A 125 23.75 -22.42 -8.62
CA ALA A 125 24.90 -23.28 -8.96
C ALA A 125 26.20 -22.68 -8.39
N PHE A 126 26.71 -23.24 -7.29
CA PHE A 126 28.01 -22.88 -6.70
C PHE A 126 29.11 -23.85 -7.18
N ASP A 127 29.22 -24.02 -8.49
CA ASP A 127 30.09 -24.98 -9.18
C ASP A 127 31.40 -24.37 -9.74
N GLY A 128 31.67 -23.12 -9.36
CA GLY A 128 32.87 -22.40 -9.78
C GLY A 128 32.69 -21.60 -11.07
N ARG A 129 31.51 -21.59 -11.70
CA ARG A 129 31.26 -20.79 -12.89
C ARG A 129 31.26 -19.29 -12.58
N GLU A 130 31.67 -18.52 -13.59
CA GLU A 130 31.67 -17.07 -13.54
C GLU A 130 30.44 -16.49 -14.23
N PHE A 131 29.87 -15.48 -13.62
CA PHE A 131 28.89 -14.58 -14.22
C PHE A 131 29.57 -13.22 -14.47
N ARG A 132 29.55 -12.74 -15.71
CA ARG A 132 30.18 -11.47 -16.09
C ARG A 132 29.11 -10.43 -16.44
N HIS A 133 29.25 -9.24 -15.84
CA HIS A 133 28.36 -8.12 -16.10
C HIS A 133 29.12 -6.79 -15.93
N ALA A 134 28.98 -5.85 -16.90
CA ALA A 134 29.52 -4.49 -16.86
C ALA A 134 31.01 -4.39 -16.45
N GLY A 135 31.83 -5.38 -16.80
CA GLY A 135 33.26 -5.43 -16.46
C GLY A 135 33.56 -6.16 -15.14
N THR A 136 32.59 -6.44 -14.31
CA THR A 136 32.72 -7.22 -13.08
C THR A 136 32.55 -8.71 -13.36
N SER A 137 33.42 -9.55 -12.80
CA SER A 137 33.28 -11.01 -12.78
C SER A 137 32.86 -11.47 -11.40
N THR A 138 31.75 -12.18 -11.32
CA THR A 138 31.25 -12.80 -10.09
C THR A 138 31.31 -14.31 -10.20
N ARG A 139 32.02 -14.97 -9.28
CA ARG A 139 32.20 -16.41 -9.25
C ARG A 139 31.53 -17.00 -8.02
N PHE A 140 30.68 -18.01 -8.19
CA PHE A 140 29.99 -18.74 -7.13
C PHE A 140 30.63 -20.10 -6.94
N PHE A 141 31.13 -20.41 -5.73
CA PHE A 141 31.86 -21.65 -5.48
C PHE A 141 31.72 -22.12 -4.04
N ARG A 142 32.07 -23.38 -3.82
CA ARG A 142 32.18 -23.95 -2.47
C ARG A 142 33.65 -24.11 -2.09
N ARG A 143 33.94 -23.90 -0.81
CA ARG A 143 35.21 -24.25 -0.17
C ARG A 143 34.85 -24.86 1.19
N ASP A 144 35.15 -26.13 1.33
CA ASP A 144 34.66 -26.94 2.45
C ASP A 144 33.11 -26.91 2.52
N ASP A 145 32.54 -26.66 3.68
CA ASP A 145 31.09 -26.56 3.87
C ASP A 145 30.52 -25.14 3.68
N ARG A 146 31.34 -24.20 3.17
CA ARG A 146 30.92 -22.80 2.97
C ARG A 146 30.56 -22.50 1.52
N TRP A 147 29.53 -21.68 1.34
CA TRP A 147 29.17 -21.08 0.07
C TRP A 147 29.82 -19.70 -0.04
N LEU A 148 30.60 -19.47 -1.07
CA LEU A 148 31.41 -18.28 -1.28
C LEU A 148 31.09 -17.64 -2.61
N VAL A 149 31.14 -16.29 -2.59
CA VAL A 149 31.03 -15.48 -3.80
C VAL A 149 32.29 -14.64 -3.92
N ARG A 150 33.03 -14.78 -5.04
CA ARG A 150 34.10 -13.90 -5.39
C ARG A 150 33.63 -12.82 -6.33
N THR A 151 33.69 -11.58 -5.90
CA THR A 151 33.24 -10.41 -6.67
C THR A 151 33.99 -9.18 -6.20
N ASP A 152 33.77 -8.01 -6.83
CA ASP A 152 34.36 -6.74 -6.41
C ASP A 152 33.83 -6.33 -5.02
N GLY A 153 34.75 -5.89 -4.18
CA GLY A 153 34.48 -5.37 -2.84
C GLY A 153 34.18 -3.86 -2.83
N PRO A 154 34.01 -3.26 -1.64
CA PRO A 154 33.78 -1.82 -1.51
C PRO A 154 34.97 -0.96 -2.01
N ASP A 155 36.20 -1.52 -2.06
CA ASP A 155 37.40 -0.90 -2.59
C ASP A 155 37.64 -1.20 -4.10
N GLY A 156 36.76 -1.88 -4.74
CA GLY A 156 36.84 -2.28 -6.15
C GLY A 156 37.73 -3.49 -6.42
N LYS A 157 38.33 -4.08 -5.40
CA LYS A 157 39.18 -5.27 -5.57
C LYS A 157 38.33 -6.53 -5.41
N PRO A 158 38.63 -7.58 -6.18
CA PRO A 158 37.96 -8.88 -6.00
C PRO A 158 38.26 -9.47 -4.61
N GLY A 159 37.19 -9.85 -3.89
CA GLY A 159 37.24 -10.52 -2.59
C GLY A 159 36.35 -11.75 -2.54
N ASP A 160 36.64 -12.67 -1.60
CA ASP A 160 35.82 -13.83 -1.31
C ASP A 160 34.85 -13.46 -0.15
N PHE A 161 33.56 -13.50 -0.41
CA PHE A 161 32.51 -13.17 0.56
C PHE A 161 31.68 -14.42 0.87
N GLU A 162 31.46 -14.69 2.15
CA GLU A 162 30.68 -15.82 2.58
C GLU A 162 29.17 -15.51 2.51
N VAL A 163 28.38 -16.44 1.97
CA VAL A 163 26.93 -16.39 2.01
C VAL A 163 26.47 -16.67 3.43
N ARG A 164 25.86 -15.68 4.06
CA ARG A 164 25.30 -15.80 5.42
C ARG A 164 23.88 -16.28 5.41
N TRP A 165 23.09 -15.87 4.39
CA TRP A 165 21.68 -16.22 4.26
C TRP A 165 21.30 -16.39 2.80
N THR A 166 20.44 -17.37 2.51
CA THR A 166 19.66 -17.42 1.29
C THR A 166 18.41 -16.54 1.48
N PHE A 167 17.97 -15.85 0.42
CA PHE A 167 16.92 -14.86 0.48
C PHE A 167 15.92 -15.06 -0.66
N GLY A 168 14.68 -15.47 -0.31
CA GLY A 168 13.68 -15.95 -1.27
C GLY A 168 13.93 -17.38 -1.75
N TRP A 169 13.03 -17.89 -2.57
CA TRP A 169 13.05 -19.28 -3.04
C TRP A 169 12.80 -19.41 -4.55
N ALA A 170 11.69 -18.84 -5.03
CA ALA A 170 11.26 -18.83 -6.43
C ALA A 170 10.38 -17.60 -6.69
N PRO A 171 10.39 -17.03 -7.92
CA PRO A 171 11.15 -17.44 -9.09
C PRO A 171 12.64 -17.08 -9.02
N LEU A 172 13.06 -16.25 -8.08
CA LEU A 172 14.46 -15.88 -7.88
C LEU A 172 14.91 -16.16 -6.44
N GLN A 173 16.22 -16.40 -6.29
CA GLN A 173 16.89 -16.41 -5.01
C GLN A 173 18.09 -15.48 -5.04
N GLN A 174 18.19 -14.61 -4.03
CA GLN A 174 19.36 -13.79 -3.73
C GLN A 174 20.17 -14.37 -2.58
N TYR A 175 21.36 -13.83 -2.37
CA TYR A 175 22.25 -14.22 -1.29
C TYR A 175 22.67 -12.99 -0.51
N LEU A 176 22.57 -13.06 0.82
CA LEU A 176 23.05 -12.01 1.72
C LEU A 176 24.49 -12.32 2.10
N LEU A 177 25.36 -11.37 1.83
CA LEU A 177 26.76 -11.39 2.19
C LEU A 177 26.99 -10.45 3.37
N GLU A 178 27.82 -10.84 4.31
CA GLU A 178 28.11 -10.03 5.49
C GLU A 178 29.32 -9.15 5.25
N LEU A 179 29.17 -7.85 5.51
CA LEU A 179 30.24 -6.87 5.53
C LEU A 179 30.53 -6.41 6.96
N PRO A 180 31.69 -5.77 7.23
CA PRO A 180 32.01 -5.22 8.55
C PRO A 180 30.90 -4.35 9.14
N GLY A 181 30.75 -4.38 10.46
CA GLY A 181 29.70 -3.67 11.17
C GLY A 181 28.32 -4.35 11.12
N GLY A 182 28.27 -5.67 10.89
CA GLY A 182 27.01 -6.46 10.88
C GLY A 182 26.08 -6.12 9.71
N ARG A 183 26.62 -5.51 8.64
CA ARG A 183 25.88 -5.19 7.43
C ARG A 183 25.61 -6.43 6.62
N LEU A 184 24.35 -6.74 6.37
CA LEU A 184 23.91 -7.79 5.47
C LEU A 184 23.53 -7.16 4.13
N GLN A 185 24.28 -7.51 3.09
CA GLN A 185 24.15 -6.92 1.75
C GLN A 185 23.61 -7.94 0.76
N PRO A 186 22.45 -7.69 0.12
CA PRO A 186 21.96 -8.54 -0.96
C PRO A 186 22.81 -8.33 -2.21
N LEU A 187 23.34 -9.41 -2.75
CA LEU A 187 24.05 -9.36 -4.01
C LEU A 187 23.09 -9.02 -5.15
N GLN A 188 23.50 -8.16 -6.06
CA GLN A 188 22.70 -7.79 -7.25
C GLN A 188 22.65 -8.90 -8.32
N VAL A 189 23.53 -9.90 -8.24
CA VAL A 189 23.44 -11.10 -9.05
C VAL A 189 22.60 -12.14 -8.32
N ALA A 190 21.50 -12.55 -8.95
CA ALA A 190 20.52 -13.46 -8.39
C ALA A 190 20.38 -14.74 -9.24
N TRP A 191 19.81 -15.78 -8.66
CA TRP A 191 19.52 -17.03 -9.33
C TRP A 191 18.08 -17.06 -9.85
N ASP A 192 17.92 -17.25 -11.17
CA ASP A 192 16.64 -17.54 -11.83
C ASP A 192 16.35 -19.04 -11.65
N ALA A 193 15.54 -19.38 -10.65
CA ALA A 193 15.30 -20.76 -10.27
C ALA A 193 14.58 -21.58 -11.37
N PRO A 194 13.55 -21.06 -12.09
CA PRO A 194 12.93 -21.75 -13.21
C PRO A 194 13.86 -22.03 -14.40
N ARG A 195 14.82 -21.11 -14.68
CA ARG A 195 15.72 -21.24 -15.84
C ARG A 195 17.10 -21.75 -15.49
N ALA A 196 17.37 -22.02 -14.20
CA ALA A 196 18.64 -22.50 -13.68
C ALA A 196 19.84 -21.67 -14.17
N ARG A 197 19.78 -20.33 -14.02
CA ARG A 197 20.84 -19.41 -14.46
C ARG A 197 21.01 -18.22 -13.52
N TRP A 198 22.22 -17.66 -13.52
CA TRP A 198 22.51 -16.38 -12.90
C TRP A 198 22.05 -15.23 -13.78
N PHE A 199 21.61 -14.14 -13.18
CA PHE A 199 21.26 -12.89 -13.87
C PHE A 199 21.47 -11.70 -12.97
N HIS A 200 21.67 -10.51 -13.55
CA HIS A 200 21.78 -9.26 -12.80
C HIS A 200 20.42 -8.60 -12.67
N LEU A 201 20.09 -8.13 -11.47
CA LEU A 201 18.80 -7.51 -11.18
C LEU A 201 18.63 -6.15 -11.86
N LEU A 202 19.72 -5.39 -11.96
CA LEU A 202 19.75 -4.02 -12.48
C LEU A 202 20.82 -3.91 -13.60
N PRO A 203 20.67 -4.63 -14.74
CA PRO A 203 21.72 -4.73 -15.76
C PRO A 203 21.98 -3.42 -16.51
N ASP A 204 21.03 -2.49 -16.48
CA ASP A 204 21.11 -1.21 -17.17
C ASP A 204 21.72 -0.11 -16.26
N GLU A 205 21.87 -0.39 -14.96
CA GLU A 205 22.47 0.52 -14.00
C GLU A 205 23.98 0.26 -13.86
N LYS A 206 24.75 1.33 -13.86
CA LYS A 206 26.17 1.30 -13.60
C LYS A 206 26.44 1.88 -12.23
N ALA A 207 26.62 1.02 -11.26
CA ALA A 207 26.97 1.40 -9.89
C ALA A 207 28.38 0.86 -9.56
N PRO A 208 29.44 1.65 -9.83
CA PRO A 208 30.81 1.23 -9.53
C PRO A 208 31.05 1.15 -8.01
N PRO A 209 32.12 0.48 -7.57
CA PRO A 209 32.52 0.48 -6.16
C PRO A 209 32.61 1.90 -5.59
N GLY A 210 32.05 2.09 -4.39
CA GLY A 210 31.89 3.40 -3.76
C GLY A 210 30.59 4.15 -4.10
N ASP A 211 29.85 3.72 -5.12
CA ASP A 211 28.50 4.24 -5.38
C ASP A 211 27.53 3.73 -4.31
N VAL A 212 26.58 4.57 -3.91
CA VAL A 212 25.54 4.22 -2.90
C VAL A 212 24.59 3.11 -3.36
N LEU A 213 24.48 2.88 -4.68
CA LEU A 213 23.71 1.81 -5.31
C LEU A 213 24.53 0.56 -5.63
N HIS A 214 25.88 0.60 -5.46
CA HIS A 214 26.69 -0.61 -5.56
C HIS A 214 26.21 -1.65 -4.54
N TRP A 215 26.41 -2.95 -4.80
CA TRP A 215 25.92 -4.00 -3.89
C TRP A 215 26.46 -3.85 -2.45
N THR A 216 27.63 -3.22 -2.27
CA THR A 216 28.20 -2.87 -0.96
C THR A 216 27.69 -1.53 -0.41
N GLY A 217 26.93 -0.77 -1.20
CA GLY A 217 26.47 0.58 -0.87
C GLY A 217 25.32 0.58 0.16
N ARG A 218 25.15 1.73 0.80
CA ARG A 218 24.16 1.84 1.91
C ARG A 218 22.71 1.65 1.47
N TYR A 219 22.36 1.91 0.21
CA TYR A 219 21.01 1.68 -0.32
C TYR A 219 20.77 0.24 -0.78
N GLN A 220 21.73 -0.66 -0.57
CA GLN A 220 21.58 -2.10 -0.77
C GLN A 220 21.60 -2.87 0.55
N ASN A 221 21.37 -2.22 1.70
CA ASN A 221 21.45 -2.84 3.02
C ASN A 221 20.18 -3.59 3.38
N ALA A 222 20.26 -4.91 3.59
CA ALA A 222 19.12 -5.76 3.91
C ALA A 222 18.60 -5.52 5.34
N ASN A 223 19.47 -5.13 6.30
CA ASN A 223 19.04 -4.83 7.67
C ASN A 223 17.98 -3.73 7.71
N THR A 224 18.02 -2.81 6.73
CA THR A 224 17.08 -1.69 6.64
C THR A 224 15.89 -1.98 5.74
N MET A 225 16.10 -2.71 4.64
CA MET A 225 15.13 -2.74 3.53
C MET A 225 14.34 -4.04 3.45
N CYS A 226 14.88 -5.16 3.94
CA CYS A 226 14.39 -6.48 3.54
C CYS A 226 14.04 -7.37 4.74
N ILE A 227 14.91 -7.44 5.74
CA ILE A 227 14.88 -8.49 6.78
C ILE A 227 13.62 -8.41 7.62
N SER A 228 13.08 -7.21 7.87
CA SER A 228 11.86 -7.05 8.68
C SER A 228 10.63 -7.77 8.09
N CYS A 229 10.56 -7.94 6.76
CA CYS A 229 9.50 -8.69 6.09
C CYS A 229 9.82 -10.17 5.86
N HIS A 230 11.08 -10.58 6.00
CA HIS A 230 11.55 -11.93 5.71
C HIS A 230 11.90 -12.76 6.95
N THR A 231 11.71 -12.18 8.16
CA THR A 231 11.98 -12.84 9.45
C THR A 231 10.82 -12.63 10.43
N THR A 232 10.86 -13.33 11.54
CA THR A 232 9.92 -13.19 12.66
C THR A 232 10.57 -12.41 13.79
N GLY A 233 9.89 -11.37 14.31
CA GLY A 233 10.35 -10.60 15.46
C GLY A 233 11.69 -9.93 15.26
N PHE A 234 11.85 -9.25 14.14
CA PHE A 234 13.06 -8.53 13.75
C PHE A 234 13.28 -7.29 14.62
N GLU A 235 14.51 -7.10 15.07
CA GLU A 235 15.00 -5.88 15.71
C GLU A 235 16.27 -5.42 14.96
N LYS A 236 16.24 -4.21 14.40
CA LYS A 236 17.34 -3.68 13.58
C LYS A 236 18.61 -3.38 14.37
N ARG A 237 18.48 -2.80 15.56
CA ARG A 237 19.57 -2.47 16.49
C ARG A 237 20.76 -1.77 15.82
N TYR A 238 20.47 -0.69 15.10
CA TYR A 238 21.49 0.15 14.50
C TYR A 238 22.10 1.09 15.55
N ASP A 239 23.44 1.07 15.65
CA ASP A 239 24.22 2.04 16.45
C ASP A 239 24.72 3.15 15.52
N ALA A 240 24.24 4.37 15.74
CA ALA A 240 24.59 5.53 14.93
C ALA A 240 26.02 6.04 15.18
N ASN A 241 26.62 5.77 16.35
CA ASN A 241 27.96 6.19 16.71
C ASN A 241 29.01 5.24 16.12
N ALA A 242 28.75 3.93 16.19
CA ALA A 242 29.61 2.91 15.63
C ALA A 242 29.35 2.64 14.13
N ASP A 243 28.29 3.23 13.55
CA ASP A 243 27.78 2.95 12.21
C ASP A 243 27.66 1.44 11.92
N SER A 244 27.05 0.71 12.85
CA SER A 244 26.99 -0.75 12.84
C SER A 244 25.59 -1.28 13.20
N PHE A 245 25.35 -2.54 12.80
CA PHE A 245 24.11 -3.25 13.09
C PHE A 245 24.38 -4.44 14.01
N ALA A 246 23.55 -4.60 15.05
CA ALA A 246 23.47 -5.79 15.89
C ALA A 246 22.09 -6.45 15.71
N SER A 247 21.64 -6.56 14.47
CA SER A 247 20.29 -7.04 14.13
C SER A 247 20.01 -8.44 14.66
N THR A 248 18.83 -8.65 15.22
CA THR A 248 18.36 -9.92 15.74
C THR A 248 16.95 -10.24 15.22
N TRP A 249 16.57 -11.50 15.29
CA TRP A 249 15.23 -12.00 14.98
C TRP A 249 14.92 -13.26 15.79
N ARG A 250 13.65 -13.60 15.93
CA ARG A 250 13.20 -14.80 16.64
C ARG A 250 13.28 -16.05 15.76
N ALA A 251 12.96 -15.89 14.45
CA ALA A 251 13.15 -16.95 13.46
C ALA A 251 13.63 -16.34 12.13
N PRO A 252 14.53 -17.02 11.38
CA PRO A 252 15.06 -16.53 10.11
C PRO A 252 14.09 -16.81 8.95
N ASN A 253 12.79 -16.67 9.18
CA ASN A 253 11.72 -16.83 8.18
C ASN A 253 10.45 -16.17 8.70
N VAL A 254 9.40 -16.12 7.87
CA VAL A 254 8.09 -15.67 8.29
C VAL A 254 7.36 -16.83 8.94
N GLY A 255 7.52 -16.96 10.26
CA GLY A 255 6.95 -18.03 11.08
C GLY A 255 5.52 -17.76 11.51
N CYS A 256 5.01 -18.66 12.34
CA CYS A 256 3.63 -18.61 12.86
C CYS A 256 3.35 -17.28 13.58
N GLN A 257 4.30 -16.86 14.40
CA GLN A 257 4.14 -15.68 15.26
C GLN A 257 4.27 -14.35 14.50
N SER A 258 4.74 -14.34 13.24
CA SER A 258 4.68 -13.15 12.40
C SER A 258 3.25 -12.72 12.08
N CYS A 259 2.30 -13.66 12.06
CA CYS A 259 0.89 -13.41 11.80
C CYS A 259 0.02 -13.51 13.05
N HIS A 260 0.23 -14.56 13.88
CA HIS A 260 -0.57 -14.82 15.08
C HIS A 260 -0.12 -14.02 16.31
N GLY A 261 1.00 -13.29 16.19
CA GLY A 261 1.61 -12.56 17.29
C GLY A 261 2.38 -13.45 18.26
N PRO A 262 3.01 -12.85 19.29
CA PRO A 262 3.73 -13.57 20.33
C PRO A 262 2.82 -14.58 21.03
N ALA A 263 3.18 -15.86 21.00
CA ALA A 263 2.31 -16.96 21.36
C ALA A 263 2.68 -17.64 22.71
N GLY A 264 3.58 -17.07 23.52
CA GLY A 264 3.98 -17.67 24.80
C GLY A 264 2.79 -17.93 25.72
N ARG A 265 1.92 -16.93 25.88
CA ARG A 265 0.70 -17.08 26.70
C ARG A 265 -0.29 -18.10 26.11
N HIS A 266 -0.36 -18.23 24.79
CA HIS A 266 -1.17 -19.27 24.14
C HIS A 266 -0.64 -20.67 24.47
N VAL A 267 0.67 -20.86 24.41
CA VAL A 267 1.31 -22.14 24.78
C VAL A 267 1.05 -22.49 26.23
N ASP A 268 1.15 -21.51 27.15
CA ASP A 268 0.86 -21.71 28.58
C ASP A 268 -0.61 -22.06 28.79
N TRP A 269 -1.53 -21.36 28.10
CA TRP A 269 -2.96 -21.69 28.12
C TRP A 269 -3.23 -23.12 27.62
N ALA A 270 -2.64 -23.49 26.47
CA ALA A 270 -2.85 -24.81 25.88
C ALA A 270 -2.32 -25.94 26.81
N ARG A 271 -1.15 -25.75 27.44
CA ARG A 271 -0.58 -26.70 28.40
C ARG A 271 -1.42 -26.80 29.65
N ALA A 272 -1.90 -25.67 30.21
CA ALA A 272 -2.77 -25.67 31.38
C ALA A 272 -4.07 -26.42 31.09
N LYS A 273 -4.71 -26.15 29.94
CA LYS A 273 -5.94 -26.84 29.52
C LYS A 273 -5.74 -28.34 29.30
N ALA A 274 -4.64 -28.76 28.69
CA ALA A 274 -4.30 -30.16 28.52
C ALA A 274 -4.09 -30.86 29.88
N GLY A 275 -3.62 -30.12 30.89
CA GLY A 275 -3.48 -30.61 32.29
C GLY A 275 -4.73 -30.43 33.15
N GLY A 276 -5.89 -30.10 32.55
CA GLY A 276 -7.16 -29.91 33.30
C GLY A 276 -7.20 -28.65 34.17
N ARG A 277 -6.34 -27.65 33.92
CA ARG A 277 -6.28 -26.39 34.66
C ARG A 277 -6.78 -25.23 33.82
N GLU A 278 -7.39 -24.24 34.44
CA GLU A 278 -7.71 -22.96 33.83
C GLU A 278 -6.71 -21.88 34.26
N LEU A 279 -6.36 -20.95 33.36
CA LEU A 279 -5.58 -19.77 33.68
C LEU A 279 -6.55 -18.60 33.89
N ALA A 280 -6.70 -18.14 35.13
CA ALA A 280 -7.69 -17.14 35.54
C ALA A 280 -7.47 -15.74 34.89
N ASP A 281 -6.26 -15.46 34.43
CA ASP A 281 -5.85 -14.17 33.82
C ASP A 281 -5.91 -14.13 32.29
N LEU A 282 -6.37 -15.21 31.65
CA LEU A 282 -6.56 -15.29 30.21
C LEU A 282 -8.06 -15.25 29.85
N PRO A 283 -8.57 -14.17 29.28
CA PRO A 283 -9.94 -14.16 28.77
C PRO A 283 -10.11 -15.29 27.76
N GLY A 284 -11.10 -16.15 27.99
CA GLY A 284 -11.28 -17.44 27.31
C GLY A 284 -11.45 -17.33 25.77
N GLU A 285 -11.84 -16.16 25.26
CA GLU A 285 -12.12 -15.94 23.85
C GLU A 285 -10.85 -15.93 22.97
N ARG A 286 -9.76 -15.31 23.42
CA ARG A 286 -8.50 -15.19 22.62
C ARG A 286 -7.49 -16.30 22.86
N ARG A 287 -7.74 -17.20 23.78
CA ARG A 287 -6.85 -18.34 24.10
C ARG A 287 -5.37 -17.94 24.27
N GLY A 288 -5.11 -16.71 24.72
CA GLY A 288 -3.76 -16.14 24.89
C GLY A 288 -3.05 -15.71 23.61
N LEU A 289 -3.69 -15.73 22.43
CA LEU A 289 -3.15 -15.18 21.17
C LEU A 289 -3.31 -13.66 21.10
N ALA A 290 -2.32 -12.96 20.56
CA ALA A 290 -2.39 -11.54 20.30
C ALA A 290 -3.32 -11.22 19.12
N VAL A 291 -3.39 -12.13 18.13
CA VAL A 291 -4.20 -12.00 16.92
C VAL A 291 -5.20 -13.14 16.82
N ASP A 292 -6.48 -12.81 16.87
CA ASP A 292 -7.58 -13.75 16.60
C ASP A 292 -8.15 -13.48 15.21
N PHE A 293 -7.73 -14.26 14.22
CA PHE A 293 -8.18 -14.12 12.83
C PHE A 293 -9.68 -14.29 12.64
N ALA A 294 -10.37 -15.05 13.48
CA ALA A 294 -11.81 -15.23 13.41
C ALA A 294 -12.56 -13.96 13.80
N ALA A 295 -12.01 -13.20 14.76
CA ALA A 295 -12.62 -11.96 15.26
C ALA A 295 -12.27 -10.71 14.43
N LEU A 296 -11.21 -10.76 13.61
CA LEU A 296 -10.68 -9.56 12.91
C LEU A 296 -11.60 -9.03 11.80
N GLY A 297 -12.46 -9.83 11.21
CA GLY A 297 -13.14 -9.46 9.96
C GLY A 297 -12.14 -9.22 8.80
N GLY A 298 -12.67 -8.92 7.61
CA GLY A 298 -11.83 -8.82 6.39
C GLY A 298 -10.77 -7.73 6.47
N ARG A 299 -11.12 -6.51 6.92
CA ARG A 299 -10.17 -5.39 7.02
C ARG A 299 -9.07 -5.67 8.04
N GLY A 300 -9.41 -6.22 9.21
CA GLY A 300 -8.40 -6.54 10.22
C GLY A 300 -7.40 -7.61 9.74
N GLN A 301 -7.85 -8.60 8.98
CA GLN A 301 -6.96 -9.59 8.36
C GLN A 301 -6.02 -8.95 7.33
N VAL A 302 -6.51 -7.99 6.52
CA VAL A 302 -5.66 -7.22 5.58
C VAL A 302 -4.58 -6.45 6.34
N GLU A 303 -4.89 -5.84 7.49
CA GLU A 303 -3.91 -5.11 8.32
C GLU A 303 -2.74 -6.01 8.77
N VAL A 304 -3.02 -7.27 9.14
CA VAL A 304 -1.97 -8.23 9.49
C VAL A 304 -1.06 -8.53 8.30
N CYS A 305 -1.62 -8.81 7.13
CA CYS A 305 -0.85 -9.07 5.91
C CYS A 305 -0.05 -7.84 5.45
N ALA A 306 -0.66 -6.66 5.56
CA ALA A 306 -0.07 -5.39 5.14
C ALA A 306 1.16 -5.00 5.96
N ALA A 307 1.37 -5.58 7.15
CA ALA A 307 2.61 -5.40 7.90
C ALA A 307 3.86 -5.71 7.06
N CYS A 308 3.78 -6.68 6.15
CA CYS A 308 4.87 -7.03 5.23
C CYS A 308 4.51 -6.73 3.76
N HIS A 309 3.26 -6.93 3.35
CA HIS A 309 2.82 -6.78 1.97
C HIS A 309 2.46 -5.33 1.58
N SER A 310 3.08 -4.32 2.22
CA SER A 310 2.92 -2.90 1.87
C SER A 310 4.24 -2.18 1.66
N ARG A 311 4.25 -1.18 0.79
CA ARG A 311 5.31 -0.17 0.78
C ARG A 311 5.06 0.77 1.95
N ARG A 312 5.99 0.84 2.92
CA ARG A 312 5.78 1.52 4.19
C ARG A 312 7.06 2.12 4.77
N THR A 313 6.89 3.02 5.72
CA THR A 313 7.95 3.49 6.63
C THR A 313 7.72 2.87 8.01
N GLU A 314 8.76 2.43 8.68
CA GLU A 314 8.70 1.91 10.04
C GLU A 314 8.64 3.07 11.06
N LEU A 315 7.73 2.96 12.02
CA LEU A 315 7.50 3.95 13.08
C LEU A 315 7.97 3.44 14.46
N THR A 316 8.44 2.21 14.55
CA THR A 316 8.94 1.59 15.78
C THR A 316 10.04 0.60 15.49
N ALA A 317 10.97 0.45 16.43
CA ALA A 317 12.06 -0.52 16.32
C ALA A 317 11.60 -1.97 16.52
N SER A 318 10.47 -2.18 17.22
CA SER A 318 9.98 -3.51 17.60
C SER A 318 8.47 -3.62 17.34
N PRO A 319 8.06 -3.75 16.06
CA PRO A 319 6.65 -3.90 15.72
C PRO A 319 6.08 -5.19 16.30
N THR A 320 4.90 -5.10 16.91
CA THR A 320 4.21 -6.24 17.51
C THR A 320 3.00 -6.62 16.63
N PRO A 321 2.95 -7.85 16.10
CA PRO A 321 1.79 -8.33 15.35
C PRO A 321 0.51 -8.26 16.20
N GLY A 322 -0.58 -7.77 15.61
CA GLY A 322 -1.87 -7.57 16.28
C GLY A 322 -2.08 -6.21 16.92
N ALA A 323 -1.04 -5.39 17.07
CA ALA A 323 -1.21 -3.98 17.41
C ALA A 323 -1.68 -3.17 16.18
N PRO A 324 -2.30 -1.98 16.38
CA PRO A 324 -2.74 -1.15 15.28
C PRO A 324 -1.59 -0.84 14.31
N ARG A 325 -1.81 -1.06 13.01
CA ARG A 325 -0.75 -0.89 12.00
C ARG A 325 -0.13 0.50 12.00
N LEU A 326 -0.94 1.54 12.16
CA LEU A 326 -0.46 2.94 12.16
C LEU A 326 0.30 3.36 13.44
N ASP A 327 0.43 2.48 14.42
CA ASP A 327 1.38 2.65 15.52
C ASP A 327 2.79 2.17 15.14
N HIS A 328 2.89 1.27 14.15
CA HIS A 328 4.14 0.62 13.76
C HIS A 328 4.61 1.00 12.36
N TYR A 329 3.69 1.33 11.45
CA TYR A 329 3.98 1.55 10.05
C TYR A 329 3.14 2.67 9.46
N LEU A 330 3.76 3.52 8.62
CA LEU A 330 3.08 4.48 7.77
C LEU A 330 3.10 3.96 6.32
N PRO A 331 1.97 3.52 5.75
CA PRO A 331 1.90 3.08 4.37
C PRO A 331 2.15 4.23 3.40
N ALA A 332 2.72 3.90 2.24
CA ALA A 332 2.85 4.87 1.16
C ALA A 332 1.51 5.10 0.48
N THR A 333 1.23 6.36 0.15
CA THR A 333 0.11 6.78 -0.71
C THR A 333 0.37 6.43 -2.18
N LEU A 334 -0.59 6.72 -3.08
CA LEU A 334 -0.45 6.53 -4.52
C LEU A 334 0.43 7.63 -5.17
N ARG A 335 1.56 7.94 -4.54
CA ARG A 335 2.45 9.03 -4.97
C ARG A 335 3.16 8.75 -6.28
N SER A 336 3.59 9.83 -6.94
CA SER A 336 4.43 9.77 -8.14
C SER A 336 5.71 8.96 -7.88
N GLY A 337 6.19 8.24 -8.89
CA GLY A 337 7.34 7.34 -8.78
C GLY A 337 6.97 5.94 -8.26
N LEU A 338 5.93 5.81 -7.44
CA LEU A 338 5.45 4.51 -6.96
C LEU A 338 4.25 3.99 -7.76
N TYR A 339 3.36 4.89 -8.16
CA TYR A 339 2.14 4.54 -8.90
C TYR A 339 1.94 5.46 -10.11
N HIS A 340 1.35 4.91 -11.17
CA HIS A 340 0.75 5.71 -12.23
C HIS A 340 -0.35 6.61 -11.67
N ALA A 341 -0.75 7.63 -12.42
CA ALA A 341 -1.76 8.59 -11.96
C ALA A 341 -3.10 7.91 -11.62
N ASP A 342 -3.47 6.86 -12.35
CA ASP A 342 -4.68 6.08 -12.14
C ASP A 342 -4.54 5.00 -11.03
N GLY A 343 -3.43 4.97 -10.31
CA GLY A 343 -3.18 4.05 -9.19
C GLY A 343 -2.66 2.67 -9.60
N GLN A 344 -2.35 2.41 -10.88
CA GLN A 344 -1.65 1.20 -11.28
C GLN A 344 -0.21 1.19 -10.76
N GLN A 345 0.32 0.00 -10.48
CA GLN A 345 1.70 -0.17 -9.98
C GLN A 345 2.72 0.36 -10.99
N LEU A 346 3.61 1.25 -10.54
CA LEU A 346 4.75 1.75 -11.32
C LEU A 346 6.07 1.19 -10.81
N ASP A 347 6.31 1.25 -9.49
CA ASP A 347 7.48 0.70 -8.84
C ASP A 347 7.11 -0.50 -7.95
N GLU A 348 8.07 -1.07 -7.22
CA GLU A 348 7.83 -2.17 -6.30
C GLU A 348 7.07 -1.68 -5.06
N VAL A 349 5.75 -1.84 -5.09
CA VAL A 349 4.82 -1.32 -4.06
C VAL A 349 4.11 -2.43 -3.28
N PHE A 350 4.40 -3.70 -3.62
CA PHE A 350 3.73 -4.88 -3.08
C PHE A 350 2.23 -4.88 -3.42
N VAL A 351 1.33 -5.26 -2.49
CA VAL A 351 -0.09 -5.45 -2.83
C VAL A 351 -1.06 -4.54 -2.07
N ASP A 352 -0.72 -4.08 -0.88
CA ASP A 352 -1.63 -3.36 0.01
C ASP A 352 -2.21 -2.09 -0.64
N GLY A 353 -1.35 -1.20 -1.15
CA GLY A 353 -1.80 0.06 -1.75
C GLY A 353 -2.65 -0.13 -3.01
N SER A 354 -2.41 -1.20 -3.78
CA SER A 354 -3.26 -1.59 -4.90
C SER A 354 -4.61 -2.11 -4.41
N TYR A 355 -4.59 -3.06 -3.44
CA TYR A 355 -5.80 -3.71 -2.94
C TYR A 355 -6.77 -2.73 -2.28
N ARG A 356 -6.26 -1.77 -1.52
CA ARG A 356 -7.06 -0.75 -0.83
C ARG A 356 -7.80 0.21 -1.76
N GLN A 357 -7.45 0.28 -3.05
CA GLN A 357 -8.21 0.98 -4.07
C GLN A 357 -9.44 0.20 -4.51
N SER A 358 -9.49 -1.12 -4.29
CA SER A 358 -10.49 -2.02 -4.84
C SER A 358 -11.86 -1.89 -4.15
N ARG A 359 -12.91 -2.21 -4.90
CA ARG A 359 -14.25 -2.36 -4.33
C ARG A 359 -14.34 -3.56 -3.38
N MET A 360 -13.51 -4.60 -3.60
CA MET A 360 -13.46 -5.80 -2.77
C MET A 360 -12.96 -5.47 -1.36
N TYR A 361 -11.89 -4.67 -1.23
CA TYR A 361 -11.44 -4.19 0.07
C TYR A 361 -12.54 -3.42 0.82
N ARG A 362 -13.26 -2.53 0.12
CA ARG A 362 -14.37 -1.77 0.73
C ARG A 362 -15.53 -2.66 1.15
N ALA A 363 -15.77 -3.74 0.41
CA ALA A 363 -16.78 -4.75 0.74
C ALA A 363 -16.36 -5.69 1.89
N GLY A 364 -15.11 -5.60 2.38
CA GLY A 364 -14.62 -6.43 3.49
C GLY A 364 -14.07 -7.79 3.06
N VAL A 365 -13.75 -7.99 1.78
CA VAL A 365 -13.06 -9.20 1.30
C VAL A 365 -11.66 -9.25 1.92
N ALA A 366 -11.27 -10.39 2.49
CA ALA A 366 -9.98 -10.63 3.09
C ALA A 366 -9.00 -11.29 2.11
N CYS A 367 -7.70 -11.21 2.41
CA CYS A 367 -6.69 -11.95 1.66
C CYS A 367 -6.96 -13.46 1.69
N THR A 368 -7.47 -13.97 2.81
CA THR A 368 -7.78 -15.39 3.02
C THR A 368 -8.99 -15.89 2.23
N ASP A 369 -9.82 -15.02 1.67
CA ASP A 369 -10.88 -15.43 0.75
C ASP A 369 -10.32 -15.96 -0.58
N CYS A 370 -9.11 -15.53 -0.95
CA CYS A 370 -8.44 -15.95 -2.18
C CYS A 370 -7.20 -16.81 -1.93
N HIS A 371 -6.48 -16.60 -0.83
CA HIS A 371 -5.21 -17.25 -0.51
C HIS A 371 -5.31 -18.16 0.71
N ALA A 372 -4.63 -19.30 0.65
CA ALA A 372 -4.34 -20.15 1.80
C ALA A 372 -3.00 -19.70 2.42
N PRO A 373 -3.00 -18.91 3.51
CA PRO A 373 -1.79 -18.24 4.01
C PRO A 373 -0.72 -19.22 4.51
N HIS A 374 -1.11 -20.39 5.04
CA HIS A 374 -0.16 -21.39 5.49
C HIS A 374 0.64 -22.00 4.34
N SER A 375 0.01 -22.31 3.20
CA SER A 375 0.71 -22.82 2.03
C SER A 375 1.24 -21.72 1.10
N ALA A 376 0.82 -20.48 1.28
CA ALA A 376 1.08 -19.32 0.40
C ALA A 376 0.63 -19.58 -1.06
N THR A 377 -0.48 -20.33 -1.23
CA THR A 377 -1.08 -20.63 -2.54
C THR A 377 -2.47 -20.03 -2.67
N LEU A 378 -3.04 -20.04 -3.87
CA LEU A 378 -4.46 -19.75 -4.05
C LEU A 378 -5.31 -20.87 -3.44
N SER A 379 -6.43 -20.49 -2.80
CA SER A 379 -7.40 -21.45 -2.23
C SER A 379 -8.11 -22.25 -3.32
N ARG A 380 -8.25 -21.67 -4.53
CA ARG A 380 -8.85 -22.28 -5.73
C ARG A 380 -8.00 -21.94 -6.96
N PRO A 381 -7.88 -22.85 -7.96
CA PRO A 381 -7.06 -22.59 -9.14
C PRO A 381 -7.75 -21.67 -10.15
N GLY A 382 -6.97 -20.85 -10.85
CA GLY A 382 -7.40 -20.07 -12.02
C GLY A 382 -8.63 -19.20 -11.74
N ASN A 383 -9.57 -19.18 -12.70
CA ASN A 383 -10.80 -18.40 -12.60
C ASN A 383 -11.72 -18.83 -11.43
N ALA A 384 -11.58 -20.08 -10.92
CA ALA A 384 -12.36 -20.54 -9.76
C ALA A 384 -12.11 -19.69 -8.49
N THR A 385 -10.94 -19.03 -8.37
CA THR A 385 -10.69 -18.04 -7.32
C THR A 385 -11.65 -16.85 -7.41
N CYS A 386 -12.06 -16.44 -8.59
CA CYS A 386 -12.93 -15.30 -8.82
C CYS A 386 -14.40 -15.71 -8.83
N THR A 387 -14.72 -16.83 -9.50
CA THR A 387 -16.12 -17.28 -9.71
C THR A 387 -16.76 -17.86 -8.45
N GLN A 388 -16.02 -18.09 -7.37
CA GLN A 388 -16.64 -18.38 -6.06
C GLN A 388 -17.59 -17.27 -5.57
N CYS A 389 -17.34 -16.02 -6.00
CA CYS A 389 -18.17 -14.85 -5.71
C CYS A 389 -18.78 -14.24 -6.97
N HIS A 390 -18.01 -14.18 -8.08
CA HIS A 390 -18.45 -13.59 -9.36
C HIS A 390 -19.15 -14.62 -10.25
N ALA A 391 -20.25 -15.17 -9.78
CA ALA A 391 -21.11 -16.16 -10.43
C ALA A 391 -22.59 -15.77 -10.30
N PRO A 392 -23.51 -16.41 -11.05
CA PRO A 392 -24.95 -16.15 -10.88
C PRO A 392 -25.47 -16.39 -9.45
N GLN A 393 -24.87 -17.36 -8.74
CA GLN A 393 -25.08 -17.58 -7.29
C GLN A 393 -23.74 -17.24 -6.57
N PRO A 394 -23.56 -16.00 -6.12
CA PRO A 394 -22.34 -15.59 -5.44
C PRO A 394 -22.28 -16.10 -3.99
N ASP A 395 -21.10 -15.95 -3.35
CA ASP A 395 -20.98 -16.10 -1.91
C ASP A 395 -22.02 -15.18 -1.21
N PRO A 396 -22.84 -15.71 -0.28
CA PRO A 396 -23.88 -14.93 0.40
C PRO A 396 -23.38 -13.67 1.12
N ARG A 397 -22.10 -13.63 1.49
CA ARG A 397 -21.47 -12.44 2.09
C ARG A 397 -21.36 -11.28 1.08
N PHE A 398 -21.36 -11.57 -0.22
CA PHE A 398 -21.11 -10.60 -1.29
C PHE A 398 -22.16 -10.68 -2.41
N PRO A 399 -23.45 -10.47 -2.11
CA PRO A 399 -24.54 -10.64 -3.09
C PRO A 399 -24.42 -9.70 -4.30
N ALA A 400 -23.78 -8.54 -4.12
CA ALA A 400 -23.55 -7.57 -5.20
C ALA A 400 -22.51 -8.04 -6.24
N ALA A 401 -21.82 -9.16 -6.00
CA ALA A 401 -20.87 -9.76 -6.94
C ALA A 401 -21.55 -10.68 -7.97
N ALA A 402 -22.86 -10.89 -7.88
CA ALA A 402 -23.62 -11.76 -8.78
C ALA A 402 -23.45 -11.39 -10.25
N GLY A 403 -23.26 -12.41 -11.10
CA GLY A 403 -23.17 -12.24 -12.55
C GLY A 403 -22.48 -13.41 -13.25
N ALA A 404 -22.79 -13.63 -14.52
CA ALA A 404 -22.15 -14.64 -15.36
C ALA A 404 -20.91 -14.02 -16.06
N TYR A 405 -19.79 -13.90 -15.32
CA TYR A 405 -18.62 -13.20 -15.83
C TYR A 405 -17.61 -14.11 -16.54
N ASP A 406 -17.51 -15.39 -16.17
CA ASP A 406 -16.59 -16.33 -16.84
C ASP A 406 -17.24 -16.90 -18.11
N THR A 407 -17.48 -16.01 -19.06
CA THR A 407 -18.15 -16.32 -20.34
C THR A 407 -17.52 -15.50 -21.48
N THR A 408 -17.58 -16.06 -22.71
CA THR A 408 -17.14 -15.33 -23.91
C THR A 408 -17.91 -14.04 -24.15
N ALA A 409 -19.15 -13.96 -23.67
CA ALA A 409 -19.96 -12.74 -23.72
C ALA A 409 -19.37 -11.60 -22.86
N HIS A 410 -18.69 -11.95 -21.76
CA HIS A 410 -18.00 -10.97 -20.92
C HIS A 410 -16.58 -10.69 -21.40
N HIS A 411 -15.70 -11.69 -21.47
CA HIS A 411 -14.26 -11.47 -21.72
C HIS A 411 -13.90 -11.33 -23.21
N ARG A 412 -14.80 -11.66 -24.14
CA ARG A 412 -14.63 -11.53 -25.61
C ARG A 412 -13.44 -12.30 -26.19
N HIS A 413 -12.99 -13.34 -25.53
CA HIS A 413 -11.92 -14.22 -25.93
C HIS A 413 -12.42 -15.66 -26.02
N ARG A 414 -11.66 -16.51 -26.74
CA ARG A 414 -11.98 -17.94 -26.79
C ARG A 414 -11.85 -18.56 -25.41
N GLU A 415 -12.81 -19.38 -25.02
CA GLU A 415 -12.79 -20.12 -23.77
C GLU A 415 -11.48 -20.90 -23.61
N GLY A 416 -10.94 -20.96 -22.39
CA GLY A 416 -9.66 -21.61 -22.07
C GLY A 416 -8.40 -20.89 -22.58
N SER A 417 -8.53 -19.79 -23.34
CA SER A 417 -7.37 -19.00 -23.76
C SER A 417 -6.82 -18.12 -22.62
N ALA A 418 -5.59 -17.61 -22.79
CA ALA A 418 -4.98 -16.69 -21.84
C ALA A 418 -5.83 -15.42 -21.62
N GLY A 419 -6.49 -14.90 -22.67
CA GLY A 419 -7.37 -13.73 -22.60
C GLY A 419 -8.70 -13.99 -21.88
N ALA A 420 -9.09 -15.26 -21.67
CA ALA A 420 -10.26 -15.64 -20.89
C ALA A 420 -9.97 -15.72 -19.39
N GLN A 421 -8.71 -15.56 -18.96
CA GLN A 421 -8.37 -15.53 -17.54
C GLN A 421 -8.78 -14.21 -16.92
N CYS A 422 -9.55 -14.24 -15.83
CA CYS A 422 -10.01 -13.02 -15.11
C CYS A 422 -8.84 -12.10 -14.75
N VAL A 423 -7.75 -12.67 -14.27
CA VAL A 423 -6.54 -11.95 -13.88
C VAL A 423 -5.89 -11.20 -15.04
N ALA A 424 -5.99 -11.69 -16.27
CA ALA A 424 -5.38 -11.05 -17.43
C ALA A 424 -5.92 -9.63 -17.69
N CYS A 425 -7.19 -9.37 -17.33
CA CYS A 425 -7.84 -8.09 -17.53
C CYS A 425 -7.95 -7.28 -16.22
N HIS A 426 -8.29 -7.94 -15.10
CA HIS A 426 -8.60 -7.27 -13.84
C HIS A 426 -7.40 -7.14 -12.89
N MET A 427 -6.34 -7.90 -13.13
CA MET A 427 -5.09 -7.90 -12.36
C MET A 427 -3.86 -7.93 -13.30
N PRO A 428 -3.74 -6.97 -14.24
CA PRO A 428 -2.63 -7.00 -15.19
C PRO A 428 -1.30 -7.03 -14.44
N ALA A 429 -0.42 -7.97 -14.83
CA ALA A 429 0.82 -8.17 -14.12
C ALA A 429 1.88 -7.17 -14.56
N LYS A 430 2.71 -6.70 -13.60
CA LYS A 430 3.96 -6.01 -13.86
C LYS A 430 5.13 -6.89 -13.41
N THR A 431 6.17 -6.98 -14.23
CA THR A 431 7.36 -7.75 -13.88
C THR A 431 8.32 -6.89 -13.05
N TYR A 432 8.63 -7.37 -11.85
CA TYR A 432 9.64 -6.81 -10.97
C TYR A 432 10.87 -7.71 -10.93
N MET A 433 11.99 -7.16 -10.47
CA MET A 433 13.24 -7.91 -10.35
C MET A 433 13.55 -8.73 -11.60
N ARG A 434 13.19 -8.23 -12.79
CA ARG A 434 13.39 -8.78 -14.16
C ARG A 434 12.62 -10.06 -14.49
N ILE A 435 12.25 -10.87 -13.53
CA ILE A 435 11.68 -12.21 -13.78
C ILE A 435 10.44 -12.53 -12.96
N GLN A 436 10.00 -11.65 -12.07
CA GLN A 436 8.86 -11.92 -11.19
C GLN A 436 7.63 -11.11 -11.61
N PRO A 437 6.69 -11.68 -12.39
CA PRO A 437 5.42 -11.03 -12.67
C PRO A 437 4.57 -10.98 -11.39
N ARG A 438 4.08 -9.80 -11.04
CA ARG A 438 3.18 -9.59 -9.89
C ARG A 438 1.87 -9.00 -10.39
N PRO A 439 0.74 -9.71 -10.22
CA PRO A 439 -0.59 -9.20 -10.55
C PRO A 439 -0.94 -7.94 -9.73
N ASP A 440 -1.54 -6.95 -10.38
CA ASP A 440 -2.03 -5.74 -9.71
C ASP A 440 -3.32 -6.06 -8.93
N HIS A 441 -3.26 -5.95 -7.60
CA HIS A 441 -4.37 -6.25 -6.70
C HIS A 441 -5.41 -5.12 -6.57
N SER A 442 -5.38 -4.11 -7.44
CA SER A 442 -6.45 -3.12 -7.51
C SER A 442 -7.77 -3.70 -8.05
N LEU A 443 -7.73 -4.90 -8.66
CA LEU A 443 -8.90 -5.65 -9.13
C LEU A 443 -9.85 -4.73 -9.94
N ARG A 444 -9.24 -3.97 -10.84
CA ARG A 444 -9.90 -2.87 -11.53
C ARG A 444 -10.75 -3.31 -12.71
N VAL A 445 -11.78 -2.55 -13.00
CA VAL A 445 -12.42 -2.60 -14.31
C VAL A 445 -11.46 -1.96 -15.32
N PRO A 446 -11.10 -2.66 -16.42
CA PRO A 446 -10.18 -2.10 -17.43
C PRO A 446 -10.66 -0.75 -17.99
N ARG A 447 -9.78 0.25 -17.98
CA ARG A 447 -10.03 1.63 -18.43
C ARG A 447 -8.99 2.06 -19.49
N PRO A 448 -9.00 1.43 -20.69
CA PRO A 448 -8.04 1.81 -21.75
C PRO A 448 -8.25 3.23 -22.29
N ASP A 449 -9.38 3.86 -22.04
CA ASP A 449 -9.63 5.27 -22.26
C ASP A 449 -8.67 6.17 -21.46
N LEU A 450 -8.30 5.79 -20.22
CA LEU A 450 -7.27 6.49 -19.44
C LEU A 450 -5.88 6.36 -20.05
N SER A 451 -5.60 5.24 -20.74
CA SER A 451 -4.35 5.13 -21.49
C SER A 451 -4.26 6.15 -22.62
N VAL A 452 -5.41 6.48 -23.24
CA VAL A 452 -5.49 7.50 -24.30
C VAL A 452 -5.37 8.91 -23.71
N SER A 453 -6.05 9.18 -22.58
CA SER A 453 -6.16 10.55 -22.02
C SER A 453 -4.96 10.94 -21.16
N ILE A 454 -4.39 10.01 -20.39
CA ILE A 454 -3.33 10.30 -19.41
C ILE A 454 -2.13 9.34 -19.49
N GLY A 455 -2.04 8.50 -20.55
CA GLY A 455 -0.86 7.68 -20.82
C GLY A 455 -0.61 6.51 -19.85
N THR A 456 -1.59 6.11 -19.04
CA THR A 456 -1.42 4.98 -18.10
C THR A 456 -1.48 3.62 -18.81
N PRO A 457 -0.88 2.54 -18.30
CA PRO A 457 -0.96 1.23 -18.91
C PRO A 457 -2.39 0.68 -18.99
N ASN A 458 -2.63 -0.27 -19.88
CA ASN A 458 -3.87 -1.05 -19.90
C ASN A 458 -3.61 -2.55 -20.14
N ALA A 459 -4.52 -3.38 -19.68
CA ALA A 459 -4.41 -4.83 -19.77
C ALA A 459 -4.36 -5.35 -21.21
N CYS A 460 -5.09 -4.70 -22.16
CA CYS A 460 -5.21 -5.18 -23.55
C CYS A 460 -3.86 -5.18 -24.26
N THR A 461 -3.10 -4.08 -24.15
CA THR A 461 -1.83 -3.92 -24.87
C THR A 461 -0.69 -4.73 -24.27
N GLN A 462 -0.89 -5.41 -23.14
CA GLN A 462 0.08 -6.39 -22.63
C GLN A 462 0.18 -7.64 -23.52
N CYS A 463 -0.92 -8.01 -24.18
CA CYS A 463 -0.97 -9.13 -25.13
C CYS A 463 -1.06 -8.65 -26.57
N HIS A 464 -1.79 -7.55 -26.84
CA HIS A 464 -1.95 -6.92 -28.14
C HIS A 464 -0.96 -5.76 -28.31
N ALA A 465 0.33 -6.04 -28.17
CA ALA A 465 1.40 -5.04 -28.13
C ALA A 465 1.58 -4.29 -29.47
N ASP A 466 1.09 -4.85 -30.57
CA ASP A 466 1.05 -4.26 -31.90
C ASP A 466 -0.09 -3.21 -32.08
N ARG A 467 -0.98 -3.08 -31.09
CA ARG A 467 -2.16 -2.21 -31.16
C ARG A 467 -2.00 -0.98 -30.28
N PRO A 468 -2.45 0.20 -30.74
CA PRO A 468 -2.43 1.41 -29.92
C PRO A 468 -3.49 1.36 -28.81
N ALA A 469 -3.31 2.14 -27.74
CA ALA A 469 -4.27 2.24 -26.64
C ALA A 469 -5.69 2.60 -27.11
N LYS A 470 -5.80 3.45 -28.14
CA LYS A 470 -7.10 3.80 -28.75
C LYS A 470 -7.86 2.58 -29.29
N TRP A 471 -7.17 1.61 -29.89
CA TRP A 471 -7.82 0.37 -30.34
C TRP A 471 -8.50 -0.37 -29.18
N ALA A 472 -7.84 -0.44 -28.01
CA ALA A 472 -8.41 -1.07 -26.82
C ALA A 472 -9.60 -0.27 -26.28
N ALA A 473 -9.53 1.07 -26.28
CA ALA A 473 -10.62 1.94 -25.86
C ALA A 473 -11.84 1.77 -26.76
N ASP A 474 -11.65 1.79 -28.06
CA ASP A 474 -12.72 1.59 -29.05
C ASP A 474 -13.33 0.18 -28.98
N ALA A 475 -12.51 -0.86 -28.71
CA ALA A 475 -12.99 -2.22 -28.52
C ALA A 475 -13.91 -2.34 -27.30
N VAL A 476 -13.50 -1.77 -26.17
CA VAL A 476 -14.30 -1.78 -24.93
C VAL A 476 -15.59 -0.97 -25.13
N GLU A 477 -15.56 0.14 -25.84
CA GLU A 477 -16.75 0.92 -26.14
C GLU A 477 -17.73 0.16 -27.04
N ARG A 478 -17.24 -0.54 -28.09
CA ARG A 478 -18.08 -1.41 -28.92
C ARG A 478 -18.72 -2.57 -28.15
N TRP A 479 -18.00 -3.16 -27.19
CA TRP A 479 -18.50 -4.32 -26.43
C TRP A 479 -19.55 -3.97 -25.38
N TYR A 480 -19.40 -2.81 -24.72
CA TYR A 480 -20.21 -2.42 -23.55
C TYR A 480 -21.03 -1.16 -23.78
N GLY A 481 -20.94 -0.57 -24.98
CA GLY A 481 -21.72 0.59 -25.39
C GLY A 481 -21.25 1.93 -24.80
N PRO A 482 -21.78 3.05 -25.33
CA PRO A 482 -21.45 4.40 -24.87
C PRO A 482 -21.99 4.72 -23.46
N GLY A 483 -23.01 4.00 -23.02
CA GLY A 483 -23.58 4.11 -21.67
C GLY A 483 -22.76 3.41 -20.57
N ARG A 484 -21.64 2.77 -20.93
CA ARG A 484 -20.68 2.26 -19.97
C ARG A 484 -20.26 3.40 -19.05
N ARG A 485 -20.16 3.09 -17.74
CA ARG A 485 -19.76 4.06 -16.70
C ARG A 485 -18.52 4.84 -17.11
N ARG A 486 -18.72 6.11 -17.43
CA ARG A 486 -17.68 7.11 -17.72
C ARG A 486 -17.55 8.09 -16.55
N GLU A 487 -17.68 7.59 -15.32
CA GLU A 487 -17.46 8.42 -14.14
C GLU A 487 -16.03 8.96 -14.21
N PRO A 488 -15.80 10.25 -13.90
CA PRO A 488 -14.47 10.81 -13.81
C PRO A 488 -13.61 9.92 -12.90
N HIS A 489 -12.41 9.56 -13.36
CA HIS A 489 -11.49 8.76 -12.57
C HIS A 489 -10.51 9.70 -11.85
N PHE A 490 -10.22 9.45 -10.58
CA PHE A 490 -9.26 10.26 -9.81
C PHE A 490 -7.93 10.44 -10.53
N GLY A 491 -7.53 9.46 -11.36
CA GLY A 491 -6.31 9.48 -12.15
C GLY A 491 -6.19 10.69 -13.10
N GLU A 492 -7.29 11.20 -13.61
CA GLU A 492 -7.28 12.38 -14.49
C GLU A 492 -6.90 13.65 -13.71
N ALA A 493 -7.44 13.82 -12.50
CA ALA A 493 -7.08 14.93 -11.61
C ALA A 493 -5.64 14.78 -11.09
N PHE A 494 -5.21 13.56 -10.75
CA PHE A 494 -3.84 13.32 -10.29
C PHE A 494 -2.81 13.54 -11.42
N ALA A 495 -3.12 13.14 -12.65
CA ALA A 495 -2.26 13.43 -13.80
C ALA A 495 -2.17 14.95 -14.02
N ALA A 496 -3.30 15.64 -14.00
CA ALA A 496 -3.35 17.10 -14.14
C ALA A 496 -2.53 17.81 -13.05
N ALA A 497 -2.64 17.38 -11.79
CA ALA A 497 -1.88 17.96 -10.68
C ALA A 497 -0.37 17.68 -10.79
N ARG A 498 0.03 16.46 -11.18
CA ARG A 498 1.43 16.11 -11.40
C ARG A 498 2.09 16.88 -12.54
N GLU A 499 1.29 17.33 -13.50
CA GLU A 499 1.71 18.15 -14.65
C GLU A 499 1.54 19.65 -14.41
N GLY A 500 1.00 20.08 -13.27
CA GLY A 500 0.75 21.49 -12.95
C GLY A 500 -0.31 22.15 -13.83
N ARG A 501 -1.31 21.38 -14.31
CA ARG A 501 -2.36 21.93 -15.20
C ARG A 501 -3.33 22.84 -14.42
N PRO A 502 -3.82 23.93 -15.05
CA PRO A 502 -4.82 24.82 -14.43
C PRO A 502 -6.07 24.05 -13.98
N GLY A 503 -6.64 24.43 -12.81
CA GLY A 503 -7.84 23.80 -12.25
C GLY A 503 -7.59 22.41 -11.59
N ALA A 504 -6.36 21.91 -11.64
CA ALA A 504 -6.04 20.59 -11.08
C ALA A 504 -6.16 20.55 -9.55
N ALA A 505 -5.81 21.63 -8.88
CA ALA A 505 -5.85 21.71 -7.43
C ALA A 505 -7.29 21.64 -6.89
N GLU A 506 -8.25 22.28 -7.56
CA GLU A 506 -9.67 22.20 -7.24
C GLU A 506 -10.23 20.79 -7.47
N ALA A 507 -9.85 20.15 -8.57
CA ALA A 507 -10.24 18.76 -8.85
C ALA A 507 -9.69 17.79 -7.81
N VAL A 508 -8.44 17.96 -7.38
CA VAL A 508 -7.81 17.15 -6.32
C VAL A 508 -8.49 17.43 -4.97
N ALA A 509 -8.84 18.68 -4.67
CA ALA A 509 -9.57 19.02 -3.45
C ALA A 509 -10.96 18.37 -3.39
N ALA A 510 -11.67 18.30 -4.52
CA ALA A 510 -12.94 17.59 -4.61
C ALA A 510 -12.77 16.08 -4.32
N ILE A 511 -11.70 15.45 -4.81
CA ILE A 511 -11.38 14.03 -4.50
C ILE A 511 -11.07 13.84 -3.01
N ALA A 512 -10.32 14.75 -2.40
CA ALA A 512 -10.01 14.68 -0.97
C ALA A 512 -11.28 14.74 -0.11
N ALA A 513 -12.27 15.53 -0.52
CA ALA A 513 -13.55 15.71 0.17
C ALA A 513 -14.57 14.58 -0.11
N ASP A 514 -14.42 13.81 -1.20
CA ASP A 514 -15.38 12.78 -1.61
C ASP A 514 -15.22 11.49 -0.78
N ALA A 515 -16.10 11.27 0.19
CA ALA A 515 -16.12 10.07 1.03
C ALA A 515 -16.37 8.76 0.25
N ALA A 516 -16.88 8.82 -0.99
CA ALA A 516 -17.05 7.65 -1.85
C ALA A 516 -15.72 7.15 -2.44
N GLN A 517 -14.67 7.99 -2.44
CA GLN A 517 -13.34 7.57 -2.85
C GLN A 517 -12.67 6.67 -1.78
N PRO A 518 -11.82 5.71 -2.19
CA PRO A 518 -11.00 4.96 -1.26
C PRO A 518 -10.13 5.88 -0.37
N SER A 519 -9.95 5.53 0.91
CA SER A 519 -9.13 6.33 1.85
C SER A 519 -7.73 6.63 1.33
N ILE A 520 -7.06 5.64 0.70
CA ILE A 520 -5.73 5.83 0.12
C ILE A 520 -5.73 6.85 -1.05
N VAL A 521 -6.82 6.93 -1.82
CA VAL A 521 -6.98 7.93 -2.88
C VAL A 521 -7.15 9.32 -2.27
N ARG A 522 -7.99 9.45 -1.24
CA ARG A 522 -8.21 10.69 -0.49
C ARG A 522 -6.92 11.17 0.21
N ALA A 523 -6.19 10.27 0.84
CA ALA A 523 -4.89 10.56 1.44
C ALA A 523 -3.86 11.03 0.39
N THR A 524 -3.87 10.43 -0.81
CA THR A 524 -3.02 10.87 -1.93
C THR A 524 -3.42 12.26 -2.43
N ALA A 525 -4.72 12.55 -2.50
CA ALA A 525 -5.21 13.88 -2.87
C ALA A 525 -4.73 14.96 -1.89
N LEU A 526 -4.79 14.67 -0.59
CA LEU A 526 -4.26 15.56 0.45
C LEU A 526 -2.74 15.77 0.34
N GLU A 527 -1.98 14.72 0.01
CA GLU A 527 -0.54 14.84 -0.24
C GLU A 527 -0.25 15.75 -1.44
N LEU A 528 -1.01 15.64 -2.54
CA LEU A 528 -0.86 16.51 -3.72
C LEU A 528 -1.19 17.97 -3.40
N LEU A 529 -2.19 18.23 -2.54
CA LEU A 529 -2.57 19.59 -2.13
C LEU A 529 -1.48 20.29 -1.31
N ARG A 530 -0.49 19.61 -0.76
CA ARG A 530 0.63 20.24 -0.04
C ARG A 530 1.39 21.23 -0.90
N ALA A 531 1.49 20.99 -2.20
CA ALA A 531 2.14 21.89 -3.15
C ALA A 531 1.28 23.12 -3.51
N GLU A 532 0.00 23.14 -3.11
CA GLU A 532 -1.00 24.14 -3.51
C GLU A 532 -1.60 24.84 -2.27
N PRO A 533 -0.87 25.74 -1.60
CA PRO A 533 -1.28 26.28 -0.31
C PRO A 533 -2.59 27.06 -0.34
N ARG A 534 -3.00 27.57 -1.52
CA ARG A 534 -4.24 28.35 -1.68
C ARG A 534 -5.47 27.53 -2.04
N ALA A 535 -5.29 26.26 -2.42
CA ALA A 535 -6.39 25.40 -2.87
C ALA A 535 -6.79 24.39 -1.78
N GLY A 536 -8.09 24.05 -1.72
CA GLY A 536 -8.59 22.95 -0.90
C GLY A 536 -8.45 23.13 0.60
N GLU A 537 -8.36 24.36 1.13
CA GLU A 537 -8.26 24.63 2.57
C GLU A 537 -9.37 23.92 3.35
N ARG A 538 -10.63 24.05 2.90
CA ARG A 538 -11.78 23.41 3.55
C ARG A 538 -11.65 21.89 3.57
N ALA A 539 -11.26 21.28 2.43
CA ALA A 539 -11.09 19.82 2.33
C ALA A 539 -10.02 19.30 3.29
N ARG A 540 -8.90 20.04 3.48
CA ARG A 540 -7.83 19.69 4.43
C ARG A 540 -8.31 19.79 5.88
N LEU A 541 -9.03 20.87 6.22
CA LEU A 541 -9.56 21.07 7.57
C LEU A 541 -10.61 20.01 7.95
N ASP A 542 -11.50 19.67 7.01
CA ASP A 542 -12.51 18.64 7.24
C ASP A 542 -11.87 17.24 7.35
N ALA A 543 -10.86 16.95 6.53
CA ALA A 543 -10.12 15.68 6.55
C ALA A 543 -9.35 15.43 7.86
N ALA A 544 -9.01 16.47 8.63
CA ALA A 544 -8.43 16.31 9.97
C ALA A 544 -9.38 15.62 10.97
N ARG A 545 -10.68 15.56 10.67
CA ARG A 545 -11.71 14.88 11.48
C ARG A 545 -12.24 13.61 10.83
N ASP A 546 -11.57 13.11 9.80
CA ASP A 546 -12.01 11.93 9.06
C ASP A 546 -12.06 10.67 9.95
N ALA A 547 -13.00 9.78 9.65
CA ALA A 547 -13.09 8.51 10.35
C ALA A 547 -11.86 7.61 10.08
N ASP A 548 -11.28 7.70 8.87
CA ASP A 548 -10.10 6.91 8.48
C ASP A 548 -8.81 7.60 8.97
N PRO A 549 -8.00 6.93 9.79
CA PRO A 549 -6.80 7.53 10.37
C PRO A 549 -5.69 7.84 9.37
N GLU A 550 -5.63 7.16 8.22
CA GLU A 550 -4.66 7.53 7.18
C GLU A 550 -5.03 8.84 6.50
N VAL A 551 -6.33 9.10 6.35
CA VAL A 551 -6.81 10.39 5.86
C VAL A 551 -6.50 11.49 6.88
N ARG A 552 -6.66 11.23 8.20
CA ARG A 552 -6.28 12.20 9.24
C ARG A 552 -4.77 12.48 9.25
N ALA A 553 -3.94 11.43 9.12
CA ALA A 553 -2.48 11.60 9.05
C ALA A 553 -2.06 12.42 7.82
N ALA A 554 -2.62 12.12 6.64
CA ALA A 554 -2.37 12.88 5.42
C ALA A 554 -2.89 14.32 5.51
N ALA A 555 -4.03 14.54 6.19
CA ALA A 555 -4.57 15.88 6.45
C ALA A 555 -3.64 16.68 7.35
N ALA A 556 -3.11 16.08 8.42
CA ALA A 556 -2.15 16.74 9.31
C ALA A 556 -0.92 17.22 8.52
N ASP A 557 -0.37 16.35 7.65
CA ASP A 557 0.73 16.71 6.76
C ASP A 557 0.34 17.82 5.76
N ALA A 558 -0.87 17.77 5.20
CA ALA A 558 -1.33 18.76 4.22
C ALA A 558 -1.64 20.13 4.85
N LEU A 559 -2.01 20.15 6.12
CA LEU A 559 -2.27 21.38 6.88
C LEU A 559 -1.01 22.20 7.17
N GLU A 560 0.18 21.60 7.12
CA GLU A 560 1.46 22.29 7.35
C GLU A 560 1.64 23.52 6.46
N SER A 561 1.16 23.49 5.23
CA SER A 561 1.28 24.60 4.27
C SER A 561 0.26 25.74 4.50
N LEU A 562 -0.71 25.59 5.42
CA LEU A 562 -1.68 26.62 5.74
C LEU A 562 -1.17 27.60 6.80
N PRO A 563 -1.71 28.83 6.86
CA PRO A 563 -1.40 29.79 7.93
C PRO A 563 -1.68 29.20 9.33
N ALA A 564 -0.89 29.56 10.32
CA ALA A 564 -1.01 29.06 11.69
C ALA A 564 -2.43 29.27 12.27
N ALA A 565 -3.09 30.39 11.97
CA ALA A 565 -4.45 30.67 12.43
C ALA A 565 -5.48 29.62 11.99
N ALA A 566 -5.31 29.06 10.79
CA ALA A 566 -6.20 28.02 10.26
C ALA A 566 -5.79 26.62 10.75
N ARG A 567 -4.48 26.31 10.74
CA ARG A 567 -4.01 24.94 11.01
C ARG A 567 -3.97 24.56 12.48
N VAL A 568 -3.66 25.49 13.39
CA VAL A 568 -3.52 25.21 14.83
C VAL A 568 -4.80 24.61 15.44
N PRO A 569 -6.00 25.20 15.24
CA PRO A 569 -7.23 24.63 15.78
C PRO A 569 -7.56 23.21 15.25
N ALA A 570 -7.11 22.89 14.04
CA ALA A 570 -7.34 21.59 13.43
C ALA A 570 -6.32 20.53 13.87
N LEU A 571 -5.05 20.94 14.11
CA LEU A 571 -3.95 20.02 14.43
C LEU A 571 -3.85 19.70 15.94
N VAL A 572 -4.17 20.65 16.82
CA VAL A 572 -4.05 20.43 18.28
C VAL A 572 -4.84 19.20 18.76
N PRO A 573 -6.09 18.97 18.33
CA PRO A 573 -6.82 17.74 18.69
C PRO A 573 -6.12 16.46 18.23
N LEU A 574 -5.41 16.49 17.11
CA LEU A 574 -4.71 15.31 16.55
C LEU A 574 -3.46 14.91 17.35
N LEU A 575 -2.93 15.78 18.20
CA LEU A 575 -1.85 15.44 19.14
C LEU A 575 -2.27 14.36 20.15
N ALA A 576 -3.57 14.19 20.39
CA ALA A 576 -4.15 13.16 21.25
C ALA A 576 -4.81 12.02 20.47
N ASP A 577 -4.60 11.93 19.15
CA ASP A 577 -5.15 10.83 18.33
C ASP A 577 -4.70 9.46 18.88
N PRO A 578 -5.57 8.44 18.89
CA PRO A 578 -5.19 7.12 19.38
C PRO A 578 -4.01 6.49 18.63
N LEU A 579 -3.74 6.90 17.37
CA LEU A 579 -2.74 6.30 16.51
C LEU A 579 -1.49 7.18 16.36
N ARG A 580 -0.31 6.56 16.55
CA ARG A 580 1.01 7.22 16.50
C ARG A 580 1.23 7.99 15.19
N ALA A 581 0.91 7.39 14.05
CA ALA A 581 1.11 8.03 12.74
C ALA A 581 0.42 9.40 12.65
N VAL A 582 -0.78 9.55 13.23
CA VAL A 582 -1.54 10.79 13.24
C VAL A 582 -0.90 11.81 14.19
N ARG A 583 -0.54 11.38 15.41
CA ARG A 583 0.10 12.26 16.41
C ARG A 583 1.41 12.86 15.91
N ILE A 584 2.28 12.01 15.33
CA ILE A 584 3.59 12.48 14.80
C ILE A 584 3.44 13.38 13.58
N ALA A 585 2.44 13.16 12.72
CA ALA A 585 2.15 14.04 11.60
C ALA A 585 1.68 15.42 12.09
N ALA A 586 0.80 15.46 13.10
CA ALA A 586 0.34 16.70 13.71
C ALA A 586 1.49 17.44 14.42
N ALA A 587 2.34 16.74 15.17
CA ALA A 587 3.50 17.32 15.84
C ALA A 587 4.48 17.96 14.85
N ARG A 588 4.77 17.26 13.74
CA ARG A 588 5.60 17.77 12.67
C ARG A 588 5.01 19.03 12.04
N ALA A 589 3.72 19.02 11.73
CA ALA A 589 3.04 20.17 11.12
C ALA A 589 2.91 21.39 12.06
N LEU A 590 3.02 21.18 13.38
CA LEU A 590 3.01 22.23 14.38
C LEU A 590 4.43 22.71 14.76
N SER A 591 5.49 22.05 14.35
CA SER A 591 6.87 22.37 14.77
C SER A 591 7.30 23.81 14.45
N SER A 592 6.78 24.38 13.36
CA SER A 592 7.05 25.76 12.94
C SER A 592 6.12 26.81 13.57
N VAL A 593 5.21 26.42 14.47
CA VAL A 593 4.31 27.34 15.17
C VAL A 593 5.00 27.86 16.44
N PRO A 594 5.08 29.17 16.64
CA PRO A 594 5.61 29.73 17.89
C PRO A 594 4.84 29.20 19.11
N ARG A 595 5.58 28.72 20.11
CA ARG A 595 4.99 28.06 21.30
C ARG A 595 4.02 28.94 22.08
N GLU A 596 4.23 30.25 22.03
CA GLU A 596 3.38 31.26 22.67
C GLU A 596 1.96 31.30 22.08
N ARG A 597 1.76 30.78 20.88
CA ARG A 597 0.44 30.65 20.25
C ARG A 597 -0.36 29.43 20.69
N LEU A 598 0.25 28.58 21.48
CA LEU A 598 -0.37 27.37 22.01
C LEU A 598 -0.68 27.57 23.49
N ASP A 599 -1.83 27.12 23.95
CA ASP A 599 -2.14 27.06 25.37
C ASP A 599 -1.25 26.03 26.11
N PRO A 600 -1.20 26.02 27.44
CA PRO A 600 -0.34 25.08 28.18
C PRO A 600 -0.61 23.60 27.91
N ALA A 601 -1.88 23.21 27.72
CA ALA A 601 -2.24 21.82 27.45
C ALA A 601 -1.79 21.40 26.05
N ALA A 602 -2.00 22.24 25.03
CA ALA A 602 -1.54 22.01 23.68
C ALA A 602 0.00 21.93 23.59
N ARG A 603 0.73 22.74 24.38
CA ARG A 603 2.20 22.66 24.46
C ARG A 603 2.66 21.32 25.04
N ALA A 604 2.05 20.86 26.13
CA ALA A 604 2.39 19.58 26.73
C ALA A 604 2.10 18.41 25.79
N ALA A 605 0.97 18.44 25.07
CA ALA A 605 0.62 17.43 24.08
C ALA A 605 1.60 17.45 22.88
N LEU A 606 2.02 18.63 22.43
CA LEU A 606 3.01 18.76 21.37
C LEU A 606 4.37 18.21 21.80
N ASP A 607 4.83 18.50 23.02
CA ASP A 607 6.08 17.96 23.55
C ASP A 607 6.08 16.43 23.59
N ALA A 608 4.97 15.82 24.03
CA ALA A 608 4.82 14.36 24.04
C ALA A 608 4.86 13.78 22.63
N ALA A 609 4.14 14.36 21.68
CA ALA A 609 4.11 13.88 20.29
C ALA A 609 5.42 14.15 19.53
N GLN A 610 6.16 15.21 19.87
CA GLN A 610 7.51 15.47 19.37
C GLN A 610 8.51 14.44 19.89
N ALA A 611 8.40 14.01 21.15
CA ALA A 611 9.22 12.92 21.68
C ALA A 611 8.98 11.62 20.91
N GLU A 612 7.71 11.28 20.59
CA GLU A 612 7.39 10.15 19.72
C GLU A 612 7.98 10.32 18.31
N TYR A 613 7.94 11.54 17.75
CA TYR A 613 8.53 11.81 16.43
C TYR A 613 10.05 11.58 16.42
N VAL A 614 10.76 12.03 17.46
CA VAL A 614 12.20 11.79 17.64
C VAL A 614 12.48 10.30 17.75
N GLU A 615 11.68 9.54 18.53
CA GLU A 615 11.79 8.08 18.63
C GLU A 615 11.66 7.43 17.24
N VAL A 616 10.64 7.81 16.46
CA VAL A 616 10.41 7.30 15.10
C VAL A 616 11.60 7.58 14.16
N GLN A 617 12.17 8.79 14.17
CA GLN A 617 13.35 9.08 13.35
C GLN A 617 14.55 8.27 13.80
N SER A 618 14.66 7.99 15.10
CA SER A 618 15.76 7.21 15.68
C SER A 618 15.77 5.75 15.21
N VAL A 619 14.62 5.18 14.84
CA VAL A 619 14.52 3.84 14.22
C VAL A 619 15.29 3.76 12.90
N SER A 620 15.45 4.88 12.20
CA SER A 620 16.01 4.94 10.83
C SER A 620 17.25 5.82 10.73
N LEU A 621 18.05 5.96 11.78
CA LEU A 621 19.29 6.74 11.79
C LEU A 621 20.36 6.25 10.82
N ASP A 622 20.28 5.01 10.36
CA ASP A 622 21.03 4.47 9.24
C ASP A 622 20.70 5.18 7.91
N ASN A 623 19.55 5.86 7.83
CA ASN A 623 19.11 6.64 6.66
C ASN A 623 19.46 8.13 6.85
N PRO A 624 20.20 8.76 5.91
CA PRO A 624 20.51 10.19 5.97
C PRO A 624 19.29 11.10 6.10
N GLY A 625 18.17 10.70 5.48
CA GLY A 625 16.92 11.47 5.56
C GLY A 625 16.34 11.55 6.97
N ALA A 626 16.49 10.50 7.80
CA ALA A 626 16.06 10.53 9.19
C ALA A 626 16.94 11.46 10.03
N ARG A 627 18.27 11.39 9.82
CA ARG A 627 19.22 12.31 10.48
C ARG A 627 18.93 13.77 10.13
N HIS A 628 18.67 14.05 8.85
CA HIS A 628 18.30 15.42 8.43
C HIS A 628 17.03 15.92 9.13
N LYS A 629 16.01 15.10 9.25
CA LYS A 629 14.74 15.46 9.92
C LYS A 629 14.89 15.70 11.42
N LEU A 630 15.92 15.17 12.06
CA LEU A 630 16.24 15.46 13.46
C LEU A 630 17.11 16.71 13.64
N ALA A 631 17.77 17.16 12.58
CA ALA A 631 18.67 18.33 12.61
C ALA A 631 17.92 19.65 12.34
N VAL A 632 16.74 19.60 11.79
CA VAL A 632 15.84 20.74 11.50
C VAL A 632 14.63 20.74 12.40
#